data_bcac19b2dc61c449b7385cd214b2f0a6
#
_entry.id   bcac19b2dc61c449b7385cd214b2f0a6
#
_cell.length_a   1.000
_cell.length_b   1.000
_cell.length_c   1.000
_cell.angle_alpha   90.00
_cell.angle_beta   90.00
_cell.angle_gamma   90.00
#
_symmetry.space_group_name_H-M   'P 1'
#
loop_
_entity.id
_entity.type
_entity.pdbx_description
1 polymer ?
#
loop_
_entity_poly.entity_id
_entity_poly.type
_entity_poly.pdbx_seq_one_letter_code
_entity_poly.pdbx_strand_id
1 'polypeptide(L)'
;MQDLYFILSKVIGFFFDPLHIIAGLVCVLGLLILVEIRKHTRWLALLSLAAVGLTGAVPLWNHTLLAMETTYESPASIDSAAGLIVLGGALSSGFITETHGQVALNSAAERMTTALHLMEVHPELPLVFSGFSGRFIRSSQSESDLALAFFQTMGADTQ
;
A
#
# COMPACT_ATOMS: atom_id res chain seq x y z
N MET A 1 8.51 -4.42 23.71
CA MET A 1 7.40 -5.21 23.19
C MET A 1 6.91 -4.72 21.81
N GLN A 2 6.79 -3.42 21.57
CA GLN A 2 6.36 -2.87 20.27
C GLN A 2 7.26 -3.29 19.10
N ASP A 3 8.58 -3.29 19.30
CA ASP A 3 9.53 -3.69 18.24
C ASP A 3 9.40 -5.17 17.84
N LEU A 4 9.07 -6.05 18.79
CA LEU A 4 8.87 -7.47 18.51
C LEU A 4 7.62 -7.69 17.65
N TYR A 5 6.50 -7.03 17.98
CA TYR A 5 5.28 -7.09 17.17
C TYR A 5 5.51 -6.51 15.76
N PHE A 6 6.27 -5.43 15.66
CA PHE A 6 6.60 -4.83 14.38
C PHE A 6 7.42 -5.79 13.51
N ILE A 7 8.48 -6.38 14.06
CA ILE A 7 9.32 -7.36 13.33
C ILE A 7 8.49 -8.58 12.93
N LEU A 8 7.70 -9.12 13.88
CA LEU A 8 6.86 -10.28 13.63
C LEU A 8 5.84 -10.02 12.51
N SER A 9 5.19 -8.88 12.51
CA SER A 9 4.23 -8.50 11.45
C SER A 9 4.89 -8.41 10.08
N LYS A 10 6.13 -7.91 10.00
CA LYS A 10 6.89 -7.83 8.74
C LYS A 10 7.33 -9.20 8.23
N VAL A 11 7.78 -10.06 9.15
CA VAL A 11 8.16 -11.45 8.80
C VAL A 11 6.93 -12.23 8.32
N ILE A 12 5.82 -12.15 9.05
CA ILE A 12 4.57 -12.81 8.66
C ILE A 12 4.09 -12.25 7.31
N GLY A 13 4.04 -10.92 7.16
CA GLY A 13 3.64 -10.27 5.92
C GLY A 13 4.48 -10.71 4.71
N PHE A 14 5.79 -10.87 4.89
CA PHE A 14 6.68 -11.38 3.84
C PHE A 14 6.26 -12.76 3.34
N PHE A 15 5.92 -13.69 4.24
CA PHE A 15 5.49 -15.04 3.87
C PHE A 15 4.09 -15.10 3.27
N PHE A 16 3.22 -14.12 3.57
CA PHE A 16 1.86 -14.05 3.02
C PHE A 16 1.74 -13.16 1.78
N ASP A 17 2.82 -12.49 1.37
CA ASP A 17 2.84 -11.74 0.11
C ASP A 17 2.73 -12.71 -1.07
N PRO A 18 1.74 -12.55 -1.97
CA PRO A 18 1.54 -13.45 -3.11
C PRO A 18 2.77 -13.57 -4.01
N LEU A 19 3.53 -12.50 -4.18
CA LEU A 19 4.75 -12.50 -4.99
C LEU A 19 5.85 -13.37 -4.37
N HIS A 20 6.02 -13.30 -3.04
CA HIS A 20 6.99 -14.11 -2.30
C HIS A 20 6.60 -15.58 -2.28
N ILE A 21 5.30 -15.89 -2.18
CA ILE A 21 4.79 -17.26 -2.28
C ILE A 21 5.11 -17.85 -3.66
N ILE A 22 4.85 -17.10 -4.73
CA ILE A 22 5.16 -17.53 -6.10
C ILE A 22 6.65 -17.74 -6.27
N ALA A 23 7.48 -16.80 -5.83
CA ALA A 23 8.94 -16.91 -5.90
C ALA A 23 9.44 -18.12 -5.11
N GLY A 24 8.92 -18.38 -3.91
CA GLY A 24 9.22 -19.54 -3.10
C GLY A 24 8.88 -20.85 -3.79
N LEU A 25 7.70 -20.94 -4.41
CA LEU A 25 7.30 -22.11 -5.21
C LEU A 25 8.22 -22.37 -6.40
N VAL A 26 8.63 -21.32 -7.11
CA VAL A 26 9.58 -21.43 -8.23
C VAL A 26 10.95 -21.91 -7.74
N CYS A 27 11.43 -21.41 -6.59
CA CYS A 27 12.69 -21.87 -5.99
C CYS A 27 12.62 -23.34 -5.58
N VAL A 28 11.54 -23.77 -4.93
CA VAL A 28 11.34 -25.18 -4.55
C VAL A 28 11.30 -26.10 -5.77
N LEU A 29 10.62 -25.68 -6.84
CA LEU A 29 10.60 -26.40 -8.12
C LEU A 29 11.99 -26.53 -8.71
N GLY A 30 12.78 -25.46 -8.74
CA GLY A 30 14.16 -25.46 -9.22
C GLY A 30 15.03 -26.45 -8.44
N LEU A 31 14.92 -26.45 -7.10
CA LEU A 31 15.62 -27.39 -6.23
C LEU A 31 15.22 -28.85 -6.48
N LEU A 32 13.93 -29.13 -6.66
CA LEU A 32 13.44 -30.49 -6.93
C LEU A 32 13.89 -31.01 -8.29
N ILE A 33 14.05 -30.14 -9.30
CA ILE A 33 14.62 -30.49 -10.61
C ILE A 33 16.11 -30.86 -10.45
N LEU A 34 16.86 -30.11 -9.65
CA LEU A 34 18.29 -30.37 -9.40
C LEU A 34 18.54 -31.69 -8.64
N VAL A 35 17.61 -32.09 -7.78
CA VAL A 35 17.74 -33.34 -6.96
C VAL A 35 17.20 -34.57 -7.70
N GLU A 36 16.83 -34.48 -8.98
CA GLU A 36 16.35 -35.62 -9.83
C GLU A 36 15.16 -36.41 -9.30
N ILE A 37 14.29 -35.85 -8.47
CA ILE A 37 13.08 -36.51 -7.97
C ILE A 37 12.00 -36.49 -9.06
N ARG A 38 12.18 -37.34 -10.10
CA ARG A 38 11.38 -37.32 -11.36
C ARG A 38 9.88 -37.56 -11.18
N LYS A 39 9.47 -38.37 -10.19
CA LYS A 39 8.08 -38.82 -10.10
C LYS A 39 7.14 -37.75 -9.52
N HIS A 40 7.59 -36.92 -8.60
CA HIS A 40 6.80 -35.88 -7.96
C HIS A 40 6.96 -34.50 -8.60
N THR A 41 8.03 -34.27 -9.38
CA THR A 41 8.34 -32.97 -9.99
C THR A 41 7.26 -32.52 -10.96
N ARG A 42 6.64 -33.44 -11.71
CA ARG A 42 5.55 -33.09 -12.65
C ARG A 42 4.30 -32.58 -11.95
N TRP A 43 3.91 -33.22 -10.86
CA TRP A 43 2.74 -32.78 -10.08
C TRP A 43 2.99 -31.45 -9.36
N LEU A 44 4.18 -31.25 -8.84
CA LEU A 44 4.59 -29.99 -8.22
C LEU A 44 4.68 -28.86 -9.26
N ALA A 45 5.18 -29.14 -10.45
CA ALA A 45 5.20 -28.18 -11.56
C ALA A 45 3.79 -27.76 -11.97
N LEU A 46 2.88 -28.71 -12.12
CA LEU A 46 1.46 -28.45 -12.42
C LEU A 46 0.77 -27.66 -11.32
N LEU A 47 1.04 -27.99 -10.07
CA LEU A 47 0.46 -27.31 -8.90
C LEU A 47 0.96 -25.86 -8.78
N SER A 48 2.26 -25.64 -9.05
CA SER A 48 2.83 -24.30 -9.07
C SER A 48 2.30 -23.47 -10.24
N LEU A 49 2.17 -24.06 -11.42
CA LEU A 49 1.60 -23.41 -12.60
C LEU A 49 0.11 -23.06 -12.35
N ALA A 50 -0.65 -23.97 -11.74
CA ALA A 50 -2.03 -23.72 -11.34
C ALA A 50 -2.14 -22.60 -10.30
N ALA A 51 -1.25 -22.55 -9.30
CA ALA A 51 -1.21 -21.51 -8.29
C ALA A 51 -0.92 -20.14 -8.91
N VAL A 52 0.08 -20.06 -9.80
CA VAL A 52 0.40 -18.82 -10.56
C VAL A 52 -0.76 -18.41 -11.45
N GLY A 53 -1.36 -19.37 -12.16
CA GLY A 53 -2.54 -19.13 -13.00
C GLY A 53 -3.74 -18.62 -12.20
N LEU A 54 -3.97 -19.20 -11.02
CA LEU A 54 -5.08 -18.80 -10.15
C LEU A 54 -4.91 -17.38 -9.58
N THR A 55 -3.69 -17.02 -9.20
CA THR A 55 -3.40 -15.67 -8.66
C THR A 55 -3.41 -14.59 -9.74
N GLY A 56 -3.03 -14.93 -10.98
CA GLY A 56 -2.94 -13.97 -12.08
C GLY A 56 -4.19 -13.86 -12.96
N ALA A 57 -4.93 -14.98 -13.15
CA ALA A 57 -6.04 -15.02 -14.11
C ALA A 57 -7.41 -14.73 -13.50
N VAL A 58 -7.56 -14.84 -12.19
CA VAL A 58 -8.86 -14.64 -11.55
C VAL A 58 -8.85 -13.32 -10.77
N PRO A 59 -9.63 -12.31 -11.19
CA PRO A 59 -9.73 -11.03 -10.50
C PRO A 59 -10.55 -11.13 -9.20
N LEU A 60 -10.41 -12.23 -8.46
CA LEU A 60 -11.10 -12.46 -7.20
C LEU A 60 -10.86 -11.34 -6.19
N TRP A 61 -9.63 -10.81 -6.19
CA TRP A 61 -9.24 -9.70 -5.31
C TRP A 61 -10.03 -8.43 -5.62
N ASN A 62 -10.24 -8.11 -6.89
CA ASN A 62 -10.97 -6.91 -7.30
C ASN A 62 -12.45 -7.01 -6.90
N HIS A 63 -13.07 -8.18 -7.06
CA HIS A 63 -14.46 -8.37 -6.63
C HIS A 63 -14.61 -8.32 -5.10
N THR A 64 -13.66 -8.90 -4.37
CA THR A 64 -13.68 -8.86 -2.91
C THR A 64 -13.45 -7.45 -2.38
N LEU A 65 -12.48 -6.73 -2.94
CA LEU A 65 -12.20 -5.34 -2.58
C LEU A 65 -13.40 -4.45 -2.91
N LEU A 66 -13.98 -4.58 -4.11
CA LEU A 66 -15.16 -3.81 -4.49
C LEU A 66 -16.33 -4.07 -3.56
N ALA A 67 -16.57 -5.33 -3.16
CA ALA A 67 -17.62 -5.66 -2.19
C ALA A 67 -17.37 -5.05 -0.82
N MET A 68 -16.11 -4.94 -0.38
CA MET A 68 -15.75 -4.27 0.88
C MET A 68 -15.90 -2.75 0.77
N GLU A 69 -15.45 -2.16 -0.32
CA GLU A 69 -15.52 -0.71 -0.59
C GLU A 69 -16.98 -0.23 -0.71
N THR A 70 -17.86 -1.03 -1.31
CA THR A 70 -19.28 -0.69 -1.47
C THR A 70 -20.14 -1.04 -0.26
N THR A 71 -19.57 -1.61 0.81
CA THR A 71 -20.31 -1.92 2.05
C THR A 71 -20.75 -0.65 2.78
N TYR A 72 -19.98 0.42 2.65
CA TYR A 72 -20.29 1.70 3.25
C TYR A 72 -20.52 2.74 2.16
N GLU A 73 -21.65 3.43 2.22
CA GLU A 73 -21.96 4.53 1.32
C GLU A 73 -21.12 5.77 1.67
N SER A 74 -20.63 6.46 0.65
CA SER A 74 -20.03 7.77 0.86
C SER A 74 -21.08 8.75 1.39
N PRO A 75 -20.74 9.61 2.35
CA PRO A 75 -21.70 10.59 2.87
C PRO A 75 -22.17 11.53 1.75
N ALA A 76 -23.46 11.80 1.70
CA ALA A 76 -24.07 12.69 0.70
C ALA A 76 -23.61 14.16 0.88
N SER A 77 -23.21 14.55 2.10
CA SER A 77 -22.73 15.88 2.46
C SER A 77 -21.76 15.79 3.63
N ILE A 78 -20.82 16.72 3.68
CA ILE A 78 -19.86 16.90 4.79
C ILE A 78 -20.13 18.16 5.61
N ASP A 79 -21.29 18.83 5.43
CA ASP A 79 -21.63 20.10 6.07
C ASP A 79 -21.61 20.04 7.61
N SER A 80 -21.76 18.87 8.18
CA SER A 80 -21.69 18.64 9.63
C SER A 80 -20.32 18.18 10.13
N ALA A 81 -19.32 18.11 9.25
CA ALA A 81 -17.99 17.67 9.63
C ALA A 81 -17.27 18.73 10.48
N ALA A 82 -16.59 18.29 11.54
CA ALA A 82 -15.78 19.16 12.39
C ALA A 82 -14.33 19.33 11.88
N GLY A 83 -13.92 18.52 10.90
CA GLY A 83 -12.59 18.54 10.30
C GLY A 83 -12.38 17.37 9.36
N LEU A 84 -11.25 17.37 8.68
CA LEU A 84 -10.83 16.37 7.70
C LEU A 84 -9.67 15.57 8.27
N ILE A 85 -9.73 14.23 8.18
CA ILE A 85 -8.62 13.36 8.55
C ILE A 85 -8.18 12.61 7.30
N VAL A 86 -6.93 12.84 6.87
CA VAL A 86 -6.32 12.15 5.75
C VAL A 86 -5.42 11.04 6.28
N LEU A 87 -5.75 9.81 5.93
CA LEU A 87 -4.96 8.64 6.31
C LEU A 87 -3.75 8.50 5.38
N GLY A 88 -2.59 8.22 5.97
CA GLY A 88 -1.35 7.97 5.25
C GLY A 88 -1.41 6.76 4.31
N GLY A 89 -0.29 6.52 3.61
CA GLY A 89 -0.14 5.44 2.64
C GLY A 89 -0.32 5.87 1.19
N ALA A 90 -0.55 7.16 0.91
CA ALA A 90 -0.65 7.71 -0.45
C ALA A 90 0.68 8.25 -1.00
N LEU A 91 1.69 8.40 -0.14
CA LEU A 91 2.99 8.96 -0.49
C LEU A 91 4.03 7.87 -0.74
N SER A 92 4.83 8.06 -1.76
CA SER A 92 6.00 7.21 -2.03
C SER A 92 7.10 7.47 -1.00
N SER A 93 8.15 6.65 -1.00
CA SER A 93 9.24 6.83 -0.02
C SER A 93 9.92 8.17 -0.16
N GLY A 94 10.36 8.75 0.96
CA GLY A 94 11.14 9.97 1.01
C GLY A 94 12.42 9.91 0.16
N PHE A 95 12.99 8.71 -0.05
CA PHE A 95 14.13 8.51 -0.95
C PHE A 95 13.85 8.99 -2.39
N ILE A 96 12.64 8.75 -2.92
CA ILE A 96 12.25 9.23 -4.26
C ILE A 96 12.17 10.75 -4.25
N THR A 97 11.58 11.34 -3.21
CA THR A 97 11.48 12.79 -3.05
C THR A 97 12.87 13.44 -2.93
N GLU A 98 13.77 12.85 -2.13
CA GLU A 98 15.16 13.32 -1.98
C GLU A 98 15.92 13.30 -3.30
N THR A 99 15.70 12.25 -4.12
CA THR A 99 16.40 12.10 -5.41
C THR A 99 15.88 13.08 -6.46
N HIS A 100 14.58 13.34 -6.50
CA HIS A 100 13.94 14.10 -7.56
C HIS A 100 13.51 15.51 -7.13
N GLY A 101 13.63 15.86 -5.85
CA GLY A 101 13.20 17.15 -5.30
C GLY A 101 11.70 17.41 -5.41
N GLN A 102 10.91 16.37 -5.64
CA GLN A 102 9.47 16.44 -5.84
C GLN A 102 8.76 15.32 -5.09
N VAL A 103 7.68 15.65 -4.39
CA VAL A 103 6.88 14.64 -3.66
C VAL A 103 6.19 13.71 -4.65
N ALA A 104 6.48 12.41 -4.53
CA ALA A 104 5.90 11.39 -5.37
C ALA A 104 4.70 10.72 -4.68
N LEU A 105 3.58 10.65 -5.38
CA LEU A 105 2.39 9.91 -4.97
C LEU A 105 2.45 8.47 -5.50
N ASN A 106 1.70 7.58 -4.87
CA ASN A 106 1.56 6.18 -5.30
C ASN A 106 0.13 5.91 -5.83
N SER A 107 -0.26 4.64 -5.93
CA SER A 107 -1.58 4.23 -6.43
C SER A 107 -2.77 4.71 -5.60
N ALA A 108 -2.55 5.22 -4.38
CA ALA A 108 -3.59 5.80 -3.52
C ALA A 108 -3.59 7.34 -3.54
N ALA A 109 -3.09 7.93 -4.62
CA ALA A 109 -2.95 9.39 -4.81
C ALA A 109 -4.27 10.17 -4.63
N GLU A 110 -5.40 9.53 -4.94
CA GLU A 110 -6.73 10.11 -4.79
C GLU A 110 -7.04 10.63 -3.39
N ARG A 111 -6.47 10.05 -2.34
CA ARG A 111 -6.63 10.56 -0.97
C ARG A 111 -6.07 11.97 -0.82
N MET A 112 -4.92 12.23 -1.44
CA MET A 112 -4.25 13.53 -1.37
C MET A 112 -4.97 14.56 -2.24
N THR A 113 -5.37 14.17 -3.46
CA THR A 113 -6.09 15.07 -4.38
C THR A 113 -7.50 15.38 -3.91
N THR A 114 -8.22 14.41 -3.35
CA THR A 114 -9.53 14.63 -2.75
C THR A 114 -9.42 15.53 -1.51
N ALA A 115 -8.42 15.32 -0.67
CA ALA A 115 -8.19 16.17 0.49
C ALA A 115 -7.92 17.62 0.06
N LEU A 116 -7.09 17.83 -0.97
CA LEU A 116 -6.81 19.16 -1.52
C LEU A 116 -8.09 19.84 -2.03
N HIS A 117 -8.93 19.11 -2.78
CA HIS A 117 -10.22 19.61 -3.24
C HIS A 117 -11.15 19.99 -2.08
N LEU A 118 -11.22 19.15 -1.05
CA LEU A 118 -12.05 19.43 0.12
C LEU A 118 -11.55 20.65 0.92
N MET A 119 -10.24 20.86 1.02
CA MET A 119 -9.66 22.07 1.62
C MET A 119 -10.03 23.34 0.83
N GLU A 120 -10.10 23.25 -0.50
CA GLU A 120 -10.48 24.36 -1.35
C GLU A 120 -11.97 24.71 -1.22
N VAL A 121 -12.84 23.68 -1.15
CA VAL A 121 -14.30 23.87 -1.06
C VAL A 121 -14.74 24.22 0.37
N HIS A 122 -14.02 23.71 1.38
CA HIS A 122 -14.32 23.87 2.81
C HIS A 122 -13.11 24.41 3.58
N PRO A 123 -12.68 25.65 3.31
CA PRO A 123 -11.49 26.22 3.93
C PRO A 123 -11.62 26.42 5.45
N GLU A 124 -12.85 26.34 5.99
CA GLU A 124 -13.13 26.42 7.42
C GLU A 124 -12.82 25.12 8.17
N LEU A 125 -12.69 23.98 7.48
CA LEU A 125 -12.45 22.69 8.12
C LEU A 125 -10.96 22.44 8.35
N PRO A 126 -10.53 22.21 9.59
CA PRO A 126 -9.14 21.85 9.86
C PRO A 126 -8.83 20.48 9.26
N LEU A 127 -7.62 20.35 8.67
CA LEU A 127 -7.14 19.09 8.14
C LEU A 127 -6.04 18.52 9.04
N VAL A 128 -6.16 17.25 9.37
CA VAL A 128 -5.15 16.47 10.08
C VAL A 128 -4.66 15.33 9.18
N PHE A 129 -3.36 15.26 8.95
CA PHE A 129 -2.75 14.12 8.26
C PHE A 129 -2.26 13.11 9.29
N SER A 130 -2.73 11.85 9.16
CA SER A 130 -2.34 10.74 10.01
C SER A 130 -1.58 9.71 9.18
N GLY A 131 -0.25 9.79 9.20
CA GLY A 131 0.61 8.84 8.50
C GLY A 131 1.99 8.75 9.12
N PHE A 132 2.51 7.52 9.15
CA PHE A 132 3.87 7.23 9.59
C PHE A 132 4.46 6.09 8.77
N SER A 133 5.73 6.22 8.40
CA SER A 133 6.42 5.18 7.63
C SER A 133 6.68 3.93 8.48
N GLY A 134 6.00 2.83 8.15
CA GLY A 134 6.25 1.50 8.73
C GLY A 134 7.41 0.73 8.06
N ARG A 135 8.36 1.39 7.39
CA ARG A 135 9.48 0.76 6.69
C ARG A 135 10.64 0.46 7.63
N PHE A 136 11.36 -0.64 7.38
CA PHE A 136 12.58 -0.97 8.10
C PHE A 136 13.69 0.08 7.88
N ILE A 137 13.85 0.51 6.62
CA ILE A 137 14.80 1.56 6.24
C ILE A 137 14.01 2.87 6.27
N ARG A 138 14.32 3.69 7.24
CA ARG A 138 13.69 5.02 7.39
C ARG A 138 14.37 5.99 6.44
N SER A 139 13.57 6.79 5.72
CA SER A 139 14.05 7.99 5.06
C SER A 139 14.26 9.10 6.09
N SER A 140 14.98 10.14 5.72
CA SER A 140 15.17 11.33 6.56
C SER A 140 13.86 12.07 6.81
N GLN A 141 12.89 11.96 5.88
CA GLN A 141 11.59 12.62 5.94
C GLN A 141 10.50 11.64 6.35
N SER A 142 9.64 12.06 7.28
CA SER A 142 8.43 11.32 7.65
C SER A 142 7.36 11.45 6.56
N GLU A 143 6.37 10.58 6.58
CA GLU A 143 5.24 10.68 5.65
C GLU A 143 4.44 11.98 5.90
N SER A 144 4.40 12.45 7.13
CA SER A 144 3.77 13.73 7.49
C SER A 144 4.50 14.93 6.90
N ASP A 145 5.85 14.91 6.91
CA ASP A 145 6.66 15.98 6.29
C ASP A 145 6.44 16.04 4.78
N LEU A 146 6.34 14.87 4.15
CA LEU A 146 6.06 14.76 2.72
C LEU A 146 4.63 15.24 2.38
N ALA A 147 3.65 14.92 3.22
CA ALA A 147 2.28 15.40 3.05
C ALA A 147 2.21 16.94 3.17
N LEU A 148 2.87 17.50 4.17
CA LEU A 148 2.96 18.96 4.34
C LEU A 148 3.59 19.62 3.12
N ALA A 149 4.73 19.08 2.63
CA ALA A 149 5.39 19.58 1.45
C ALA A 149 4.51 19.48 0.19
N PHE A 150 3.74 18.40 0.05
CA PHE A 150 2.77 18.24 -1.03
C PHE A 150 1.70 19.35 -1.00
N PHE A 151 1.02 19.54 0.13
CA PHE A 151 -0.04 20.52 0.27
C PHE A 151 0.48 21.96 0.05
N GLN A 152 1.66 22.29 0.59
CA GLN A 152 2.31 23.59 0.36
C GLN A 152 2.65 23.82 -1.13
N THR A 153 3.18 22.81 -1.81
CA THR A 153 3.51 22.90 -3.24
C THR A 153 2.26 23.10 -4.09
N MET A 154 1.11 22.54 -3.66
CA MET A 154 -0.18 22.72 -4.32
C MET A 154 -0.89 24.02 -3.95
N GLY A 155 -0.28 24.86 -3.10
CA GLY A 155 -0.82 26.17 -2.71
C GLY A 155 -1.87 26.14 -1.60
N ALA A 156 -2.01 25.00 -0.90
CA ALA A 156 -2.89 24.91 0.25
C ALA A 156 -2.33 25.71 1.44
N ASP A 157 -3.21 26.40 2.16
CA ASP A 157 -2.84 27.05 3.42
C ASP A 157 -2.64 25.97 4.51
N THR A 158 -1.42 25.88 5.00
CA THR A 158 -0.99 24.87 5.96
C THR A 158 -0.52 25.54 7.26
N GLN A 159 -1.42 26.29 7.91
CA GLN A 159 -1.14 26.88 9.22
C GLN A 159 -1.26 25.86 10.35
#